data_ac0f2319b55b6df1afde04c2b5efbf12
#
_entry.id   ac0f2319b55b6df1afde04c2b5efbf12
#
_cell.length_a   1.000
_cell.length_b   1.000
_cell.length_c   1.000
_cell.angle_alpha   90.00
_cell.angle_beta   90.00
_cell.angle_gamma   90.00
#
_symmetry.space_group_name_H-M   'P 1'
#
loop_
_entity.id
_entity.type
_entity.pdbx_description
1 polymer ?
#
loop_
_entity_poly.entity_id
_entity_poly.type
_entity_poly.pdbx_seq_one_letter_code
_entity_poly.pdbx_strand_id
1 'polypeptide(L)'
;IICIGVVIAGDTNHHEIIGESTAAALLDLSIAKKVPVINGILVVNNLAQAQARAGDEINRGKEFAQAALEMAQFTKKWKTK
;
A
#
# COMPACT_ATOMS: atom_id res chain seq x y z
N ILE A 1 9.99 -2.78 0.65
CA ILE A 1 9.26 -2.88 -0.63
C ILE A 1 7.98 -2.06 -0.54
N ILE A 2 7.74 -1.22 -1.53
CA ILE A 2 6.51 -0.45 -1.63
C ILE A 2 5.76 -0.92 -2.89
N CYS A 3 4.51 -1.35 -2.73
CA CYS A 3 3.65 -1.71 -3.84
C CYS A 3 2.67 -0.58 -4.09
N ILE A 4 2.68 -0.01 -5.29
CA ILE A 4 1.88 1.15 -5.65
C ILE A 4 0.90 0.76 -6.76
N GLY A 5 -0.34 1.16 -6.60
CA GLY A 5 -1.36 0.91 -7.60
C GLY A 5 -2.68 1.57 -7.22
N VAL A 6 -3.62 1.55 -8.15
CA VAL A 6 -4.96 2.10 -7.93
C VAL A 6 -6.00 1.12 -8.47
N VAL A 7 -6.99 0.79 -7.66
CA VAL A 7 -8.13 -0.02 -8.06
C VAL A 7 -9.37 0.87 -7.97
N ILE A 8 -10.00 1.11 -9.11
CA ILE A 8 -11.19 1.97 -9.21
C ILE A 8 -12.41 1.08 -9.43
N ALA A 9 -13.48 1.37 -8.69
CA ALA A 9 -14.73 0.61 -8.79
C ALA A 9 -15.30 0.64 -10.21
N GLY A 10 -15.69 -0.54 -10.70
CA GLY A 10 -16.47 -0.67 -11.91
C GLY A 10 -17.96 -0.83 -11.56
N ASP A 11 -18.68 -1.57 -12.42
CA ASP A 11 -20.12 -1.78 -12.25
C ASP A 11 -20.46 -2.80 -11.16
N THR A 12 -19.46 -3.46 -10.58
CA THR A 12 -19.63 -4.48 -9.54
C THR A 12 -18.75 -4.17 -8.34
N ASN A 13 -18.89 -4.94 -7.26
CA ASN A 13 -18.02 -4.81 -6.07
C ASN A 13 -16.65 -5.49 -6.24
N HIS A 14 -16.27 -5.80 -7.48
CA HIS A 14 -15.01 -6.49 -7.76
C HIS A 14 -13.78 -5.74 -7.23
N HIS A 15 -13.83 -4.41 -7.20
CA HIS A 15 -12.73 -3.59 -6.68
C HIS A 15 -12.41 -3.90 -5.21
N GLU A 16 -13.43 -4.18 -4.38
CA GLU A 16 -13.23 -4.54 -2.98
C GLU A 16 -12.56 -5.90 -2.86
N ILE A 17 -12.99 -6.87 -3.66
CA ILE A 17 -12.41 -8.21 -3.68
C ILE A 17 -10.94 -8.16 -4.08
N ILE A 18 -10.61 -7.41 -5.12
CA ILE A 18 -9.24 -7.22 -5.59
C ILE A 18 -8.39 -6.55 -4.51
N GLY A 19 -8.93 -5.51 -3.87
CA GLY A 19 -8.21 -4.82 -2.78
C GLY A 19 -7.89 -5.73 -1.62
N GLU A 20 -8.87 -6.50 -1.16
CA GLU A 20 -8.70 -7.44 -0.04
C GLU A 20 -7.74 -8.57 -0.39
N SER A 21 -7.86 -9.15 -1.59
CA SER A 21 -6.99 -10.23 -2.05
C SER A 21 -5.55 -9.76 -2.18
N THR A 22 -5.34 -8.56 -2.71
CA THR A 22 -4.01 -7.98 -2.86
C THR A 22 -3.38 -7.69 -1.50
N ALA A 23 -4.14 -7.11 -0.58
CA ALA A 23 -3.65 -6.82 0.76
C ALA A 23 -3.22 -8.11 1.49
N ALA A 24 -4.02 -9.16 1.40
CA ALA A 24 -3.69 -10.45 1.99
C ALA A 24 -2.41 -11.04 1.38
N ALA A 25 -2.28 -10.98 0.06
CA ALA A 25 -1.11 -11.49 -0.65
C ALA A 25 0.16 -10.74 -0.25
N LEU A 26 0.09 -9.42 -0.11
CA LEU A 26 1.23 -8.61 0.31
C LEU A 26 1.65 -8.92 1.75
N LEU A 27 0.69 -9.13 2.63
CA LEU A 27 0.97 -9.51 4.02
C LEU A 27 1.65 -10.87 4.08
N ASP A 28 1.12 -11.86 3.36
CA ASP A 28 1.71 -13.20 3.30
C ASP A 28 3.14 -13.17 2.76
N LEU A 29 3.37 -12.36 1.73
CA LEU A 29 4.70 -12.20 1.14
C LEU A 29 5.68 -11.58 2.15
N SER A 30 5.23 -10.56 2.89
CA SER A 30 6.04 -9.92 3.91
C SER A 30 6.47 -10.92 4.99
N ILE A 31 5.55 -11.75 5.43
CA ILE A 31 5.83 -12.78 6.45
C ILE A 31 6.79 -13.83 5.89
N ALA A 32 6.52 -14.34 4.69
CA ALA A 32 7.30 -15.41 4.08
C ALA A 32 8.75 -14.98 3.80
N LYS A 33 8.93 -13.76 3.36
CA LYS A 33 10.26 -13.24 2.97
C LYS A 33 10.95 -12.47 4.11
N LYS A 34 10.26 -12.22 5.21
CA LYS A 34 10.77 -11.45 6.35
C LYS A 34 11.26 -10.06 5.95
N VAL A 35 10.52 -9.44 5.04
CA VAL A 35 10.79 -8.09 4.52
C VAL A 35 9.54 -7.25 4.65
N PRO A 36 9.63 -6.04 5.22
CA PRO A 36 8.47 -5.16 5.27
C PRO A 36 7.96 -4.83 3.86
N VAL A 37 6.66 -4.97 3.67
CA VAL A 37 5.99 -4.60 2.41
C VAL A 37 4.94 -3.55 2.74
N ILE A 38 5.09 -2.36 2.15
CA ILE A 38 4.15 -1.27 2.33
C ILE A 38 3.10 -1.36 1.24
N ASN A 39 1.85 -1.51 1.66
CA ASN A 39 0.72 -1.57 0.74
C ASN A 39 0.31 -0.14 0.36
N GLY A 40 0.78 0.33 -0.79
CA GLY A 40 0.44 1.63 -1.34
C GLY A 40 -0.62 1.55 -2.42
N ILE A 41 -1.49 0.54 -2.37
CA ILE A 41 -2.54 0.36 -3.35
C ILE A 41 -3.80 1.07 -2.86
N LEU A 42 -4.28 2.05 -3.64
CA LEU A 42 -5.49 2.80 -3.34
C LEU A 42 -6.69 2.08 -3.95
N VAL A 43 -7.70 1.79 -3.12
CA VAL A 43 -8.96 1.22 -3.59
C VAL A 43 -10.02 2.29 -3.44
N VAL A 44 -10.58 2.74 -4.56
CA VAL A 44 -11.46 3.90 -4.60
C VAL A 44 -12.71 3.61 -5.44
N ASN A 45 -13.74 4.44 -5.25
CA ASN A 45 -15.00 4.27 -5.96
C ASN A 45 -15.02 4.96 -7.32
N ASN A 46 -14.20 6.00 -7.52
CA ASN A 46 -14.16 6.74 -8.78
C ASN A 46 -12.79 7.41 -8.98
N LEU A 47 -12.58 7.92 -10.20
CA LEU A 47 -11.33 8.56 -10.57
C LEU A 47 -11.05 9.81 -9.74
N ALA A 48 -12.07 10.58 -9.40
CA ALA A 48 -11.90 11.80 -8.60
C ALA A 48 -11.32 11.48 -7.23
N GLN A 49 -11.77 10.39 -6.59
CA GLN A 49 -11.20 9.94 -5.33
C GLN A 49 -9.75 9.51 -5.47
N ALA A 50 -9.41 8.83 -6.57
CA ALA A 50 -8.03 8.42 -6.83
C ALA A 50 -7.13 9.65 -6.97
N GLN A 51 -7.56 10.64 -7.74
CA GLN A 51 -6.80 11.87 -7.94
C GLN A 51 -6.65 12.65 -6.65
N ALA A 52 -7.68 12.72 -5.81
CA ALA A 52 -7.62 13.41 -4.53
C ALA A 52 -6.61 12.77 -3.59
N ARG A 53 -6.62 11.44 -3.49
CA ARG A 53 -5.71 10.73 -2.58
C ARG A 53 -4.26 10.74 -3.05
N ALA A 54 -4.02 10.70 -4.35
CA ALA A 54 -2.69 10.74 -4.94
C ALA A 54 -2.16 12.17 -5.10
N GLY A 55 -3.03 13.18 -5.03
CA GLY A 55 -2.68 14.57 -5.27
C GLY A 55 -2.07 15.26 -4.05
N ASP A 56 -1.77 16.54 -4.21
CA ASP A 56 -1.03 17.33 -3.22
C ASP A 56 -1.76 17.50 -1.89
N GLU A 57 -3.10 17.53 -1.89
CA GLU A 57 -3.88 17.78 -0.67
C GLU A 57 -3.81 16.62 0.31
N ILE A 58 -3.98 15.40 -0.16
CA ILE A 58 -3.94 14.22 0.71
C ILE A 58 -2.57 13.55 0.63
N ASN A 59 -2.05 13.37 -0.59
CA ASN A 59 -0.73 12.84 -0.87
C ASN A 59 -0.39 11.55 -0.10
N ARG A 60 -1.15 10.49 -0.38
CA ARG A 60 -0.91 9.17 0.21
C ARG A 60 0.48 8.62 -0.09
N GLY A 61 1.05 9.00 -1.25
CA GLY A 61 2.41 8.59 -1.59
C GLY A 61 3.44 9.03 -0.57
N LYS A 62 3.28 10.22 0.00
CA LYS A 62 4.16 10.70 1.06
C LYS A 62 4.05 9.85 2.32
N GLU A 63 2.83 9.47 2.70
CA GLU A 63 2.61 8.57 3.84
C GLU A 63 3.26 7.22 3.62
N PHE A 64 3.12 6.65 2.43
CA PHE A 64 3.73 5.36 2.10
C PHE A 64 5.25 5.43 2.14
N ALA A 65 5.83 6.50 1.60
CA ALA A 65 7.29 6.69 1.64
C ALA A 65 7.79 6.83 3.08
N GLN A 66 7.09 7.57 3.91
CA GLN A 66 7.43 7.73 5.33
C GLN A 66 7.38 6.39 6.05
N ALA A 67 6.33 5.61 5.84
CA ALA A 67 6.18 4.28 6.43
C ALA A 67 7.32 3.36 6.00
N ALA A 68 7.70 3.40 4.72
CA ALA A 68 8.79 2.58 4.20
C ALA A 68 10.13 2.93 4.86
N LEU A 69 10.41 4.22 5.02
CA LEU A 69 11.64 4.67 5.69
C LEU A 69 11.68 4.23 7.15
N GLU A 70 10.57 4.38 7.87
CA GLU A 70 10.49 3.98 9.27
C GLU A 70 10.70 2.47 9.43
N MET A 71 10.08 1.67 8.57
CA MET A 71 10.24 0.21 8.62
C MET A 71 11.64 -0.22 8.22
N ALA A 72 12.27 0.45 7.26
CA ALA A 72 13.65 0.16 6.88
C ALA A 72 14.63 0.44 8.02
N GLN A 73 14.45 1.57 8.70
CA GLN A 73 15.26 1.92 9.86
C GLN A 73 15.05 0.96 11.01
N PHE A 74 13.81 0.59 11.29
CA PHE A 74 13.48 -0.38 12.32
C PHE A 74 14.13 -1.73 12.04
N THR A 75 14.03 -2.23 10.82
CA THR A 75 14.61 -3.50 10.41
C THR A 75 16.13 -3.49 10.56
N LYS A 76 16.78 -2.43 10.13
CA LYS A 76 18.23 -2.26 10.27
C LYS A 76 18.65 -2.28 11.72
N LYS A 77 17.94 -1.56 12.58
CA LYS A 77 18.23 -1.50 14.01
C LYS A 77 18.19 -2.88 14.66
N TRP A 78 17.20 -3.69 14.34
CA TRP A 78 17.03 -5.02 14.92
C TRP A 78 17.97 -6.07 14.32
N LYS A 79 18.40 -5.89 13.08
CA LYS A 79 19.37 -6.80 12.44
C LYS A 79 20.79 -6.63 12.97
N THR A 80 21.13 -5.46 13.49
CA THR A 80 22.47 -5.18 14.01
C THR A 80 22.67 -5.65 15.43
N LYS A 81 21.63 -6.16 16.04
CA LYS A 81 21.73 -6.81 17.33
C LYS A 81 22.03 -8.28 17.18
#